data_faf06d75c3b9a3366982396fca0d1332
#
_entry.id   faf06d75c3b9a3366982396fca0d1332
#
_cell.length_a   1.000
_cell.length_b   1.000
_cell.length_c   1.000
_cell.angle_alpha   90.00
_cell.angle_beta   90.00
_cell.angle_gamma   90.00
#
_symmetry.space_group_name_H-M   'P 1'
#
loop_
_entity.id
_entity.type
_entity.pdbx_description
1 polymer ?
#
loop_
_entity_poly.entity_id
_entity_poly.type
_entity_poly.pdbx_seq_one_letter_code
_entity_poly.pdbx_strand_id
1 'polypeptide(L)'
;AYRYFLSENALTEQLKSILDKLDTEHFHNLSDIGIAARTLLLQATMPQSLRSEIAGAYNDFVRLYGDDKSMAVRSSATAEDLPNASFAGQQETYLNVRGEDNLLRACHRCYASLFTDRAIKYRCDNGFDHLKVALSIGVQYMVRADLGSAGVMFTLDLDSGFDQATLV
;
A
#
# COMPACT_ATOMS: atom_id res chain seq x y z
N ALA A 1 -5.20 -0.83 12.58
CA ALA A 1 -5.82 0.16 11.69
C ALA A 1 -6.58 -0.54 10.55
N TYR A 2 -5.91 -1.27 9.61
CA TYR A 2 -6.57 -1.89 8.44
C TYR A 2 -7.72 -2.84 8.81
N ARG A 3 -7.49 -3.82 9.70
CA ARG A 3 -8.55 -4.76 10.13
C ARG A 3 -9.69 -4.07 10.84
N TYR A 4 -9.40 -3.02 11.60
CA TYR A 4 -10.42 -2.19 12.23
C TYR A 4 -11.26 -1.44 11.20
N PHE A 5 -10.62 -0.86 10.17
CA PHE A 5 -11.32 -0.25 9.04
C PHE A 5 -12.27 -1.24 8.34
N LEU A 6 -11.83 -2.49 8.10
CA LEU A 6 -12.69 -3.53 7.51
C LEU A 6 -13.87 -3.88 8.41
N SER A 7 -13.65 -4.04 9.73
CA SER A 7 -14.71 -4.43 10.66
C SER A 7 -15.77 -3.35 10.85
N GLU A 8 -15.37 -2.08 11.01
CA GLU A 8 -16.29 -0.96 11.17
C GLU A 8 -17.21 -0.76 9.97
N ASN A 9 -16.75 -1.11 8.78
CA ASN A 9 -17.52 -1.00 7.55
C ASN A 9 -18.15 -2.33 7.10
N ALA A 10 -18.05 -3.40 7.90
CA ALA A 10 -18.55 -4.75 7.57
C ALA A 10 -18.09 -5.24 6.17
N LEU A 11 -16.82 -4.98 5.80
CA LEU A 11 -16.31 -5.23 4.44
C LEU A 11 -15.82 -6.66 4.23
N THR A 12 -15.51 -7.41 5.27
CA THR A 12 -14.85 -8.72 5.17
C THR A 12 -15.66 -9.71 4.34
N GLU A 13 -16.94 -9.86 4.62
CA GLU A 13 -17.81 -10.79 3.89
C GLU A 13 -18.09 -10.32 2.46
N GLN A 14 -18.18 -9.01 2.25
CA GLN A 14 -18.36 -8.43 0.92
C GLN A 14 -17.12 -8.65 0.05
N LEU A 15 -15.93 -8.41 0.59
CA LEU A 15 -14.66 -8.70 -0.09
C LEU A 15 -14.54 -10.19 -0.42
N LYS A 16 -14.88 -11.06 0.55
CA LYS A 16 -14.90 -12.50 0.32
C LYS A 16 -15.80 -12.87 -0.85
N SER A 17 -17.04 -12.37 -0.86
CA SER A 17 -18.00 -12.64 -1.94
C SER A 17 -17.53 -12.15 -3.32
N ILE A 18 -16.74 -11.06 -3.38
CA ILE A 18 -16.13 -10.58 -4.62
C ILE A 18 -15.00 -11.52 -5.05
N LEU A 19 -14.09 -11.85 -4.14
CA LEU A 19 -12.89 -12.64 -4.41
C LEU A 19 -13.21 -14.12 -4.73
N ASP A 20 -14.26 -14.68 -4.13
CA ASP A 20 -14.73 -16.05 -4.40
C ASP A 20 -15.20 -16.24 -5.86
N LYS A 21 -15.43 -15.15 -6.61
CA LYS A 21 -15.80 -15.17 -8.04
C LYS A 21 -14.58 -15.15 -8.97
N LEU A 22 -13.37 -15.04 -8.42
CA LEU A 22 -12.16 -14.99 -9.24
C LEU A 22 -11.94 -16.30 -9.98
N ASP A 23 -11.73 -16.22 -11.29
CA ASP A 23 -11.19 -17.31 -12.08
C ASP A 23 -9.70 -17.49 -11.74
N THR A 24 -9.40 -18.43 -10.87
CA THR A 24 -8.03 -18.69 -10.40
C THR A 24 -7.19 -19.55 -11.34
N GLU A 25 -7.79 -20.11 -12.39
CA GLU A 25 -7.11 -20.94 -13.39
C GLU A 25 -6.57 -20.08 -14.54
N HIS A 26 -7.42 -19.22 -15.11
CA HIS A 26 -7.07 -18.44 -16.30
C HIS A 26 -7.03 -16.92 -16.06
N PHE A 27 -7.51 -16.46 -14.90
CA PHE A 27 -7.55 -15.05 -14.53
C PHE A 27 -8.31 -14.12 -15.49
N HIS A 28 -9.28 -14.66 -16.26
CA HIS A 28 -10.00 -13.87 -17.28
C HIS A 28 -10.76 -12.68 -16.68
N ASN A 29 -11.21 -12.76 -15.42
CA ASN A 29 -11.96 -11.71 -14.74
C ASN A 29 -11.15 -10.98 -13.65
N LEU A 30 -9.83 -11.14 -13.62
CA LEU A 30 -8.96 -10.58 -12.58
C LEU A 30 -9.13 -9.06 -12.43
N SER A 31 -9.16 -8.34 -13.56
CA SER A 31 -9.32 -6.88 -13.56
C SER A 31 -10.67 -6.45 -12.98
N ASP A 32 -11.75 -7.13 -13.35
CA ASP A 32 -13.09 -6.82 -12.87
C ASP A 32 -13.21 -7.07 -11.36
N ILE A 33 -12.65 -8.18 -10.87
CA ILE A 33 -12.58 -8.52 -9.44
C ILE A 33 -11.74 -7.49 -8.69
N GLY A 34 -10.58 -7.13 -9.22
CA GLY A 34 -9.70 -6.12 -8.63
C GLY A 34 -10.38 -4.74 -8.56
N ILE A 35 -11.05 -4.32 -9.62
CA ILE A 35 -11.82 -3.06 -9.66
C ILE A 35 -12.95 -3.10 -8.62
N ALA A 36 -13.73 -4.17 -8.57
CA ALA A 36 -14.84 -4.31 -7.63
C ALA A 36 -14.36 -4.24 -6.16
N ALA A 37 -13.28 -4.96 -5.82
CA ALA A 37 -12.71 -4.95 -4.48
C ALA A 37 -12.17 -3.56 -4.11
N ARG A 38 -11.41 -2.91 -4.99
CA ARG A 38 -10.90 -1.55 -4.75
C ARG A 38 -12.01 -0.53 -4.61
N THR A 39 -13.04 -0.61 -5.45
CA THR A 39 -14.20 0.29 -5.40
C THR A 39 -14.94 0.14 -4.06
N LEU A 40 -15.15 -1.09 -3.60
CA LEU A 40 -15.78 -1.36 -2.31
C LEU A 40 -15.02 -0.67 -1.17
N LEU A 41 -13.68 -0.81 -1.12
CA LEU A 41 -12.88 -0.16 -0.11
C LEU A 41 -12.92 1.36 -0.22
N LEU A 42 -12.79 1.92 -1.43
CA LEU A 42 -12.75 3.37 -1.64
C LEU A 42 -14.08 4.07 -1.38
N GLN A 43 -15.21 3.34 -1.45
CA GLN A 43 -16.52 3.86 -1.07
C GLN A 43 -16.79 3.79 0.44
N ALA A 44 -16.05 2.97 1.17
CA ALA A 44 -16.19 2.84 2.61
C ALA A 44 -15.72 4.11 3.34
N THR A 45 -16.27 4.37 4.50
CA THR A 45 -15.91 5.56 5.29
C THR A 45 -14.74 5.26 6.23
N MET A 46 -13.74 6.14 6.24
CA MET A 46 -12.67 6.05 7.25
C MET A 46 -13.28 6.23 8.65
N PRO A 47 -13.14 5.25 9.57
CA PRO A 47 -13.68 5.36 10.92
C PRO A 47 -13.22 6.63 11.63
N GLN A 48 -14.13 7.28 12.36
CA GLN A 48 -13.83 8.58 12.97
C GLN A 48 -12.64 8.54 13.93
N SER A 49 -12.46 7.45 14.68
CA SER A 49 -11.31 7.26 15.57
C SER A 49 -9.99 7.25 14.78
N LEU A 50 -9.91 6.46 13.69
CA LEU A 50 -8.72 6.45 12.81
C LEU A 50 -8.48 7.83 12.18
N ARG A 51 -9.54 8.48 11.72
CA ARG A 51 -9.44 9.83 11.15
C ARG A 51 -8.85 10.81 12.17
N SER A 52 -9.34 10.79 13.41
CA SER A 52 -8.86 11.67 14.48
C SER A 52 -7.40 11.39 14.85
N GLU A 53 -6.98 10.13 14.91
CA GLU A 53 -5.59 9.76 15.19
C GLU A 53 -4.64 10.20 14.07
N ILE A 54 -5.04 9.99 12.80
CA ILE A 54 -4.26 10.44 11.63
C ILE A 54 -4.15 11.96 11.62
N ALA A 55 -5.26 12.68 11.88
CA ALA A 55 -5.27 14.14 11.95
C ALA A 55 -4.37 14.66 13.09
N GLY A 56 -4.41 14.02 14.26
CA GLY A 56 -3.51 14.35 15.38
C GLY A 56 -2.04 14.19 15.01
N ALA A 57 -1.68 13.06 14.41
CA ALA A 57 -0.31 12.81 13.95
C ALA A 57 0.12 13.78 12.84
N TYR A 58 -0.81 14.15 11.93
CA TYR A 58 -0.56 15.18 10.93
C TYR A 58 -0.28 16.55 11.55
N ASN A 59 -1.05 16.96 12.54
CA ASN A 59 -0.82 18.22 13.25
C ASN A 59 0.54 18.23 13.97
N ASP A 60 0.96 17.10 14.55
CA ASP A 60 2.30 16.96 15.11
C ASP A 60 3.39 17.08 14.04
N PHE A 61 3.18 16.47 12.88
CA PHE A 61 4.09 16.62 11.73
C PHE A 61 4.21 18.09 11.29
N VAL A 62 3.09 18.79 11.11
CA VAL A 62 3.08 20.20 10.74
C VAL A 62 3.81 21.07 11.79
N ARG A 63 3.60 20.79 13.07
CA ARG A 63 4.29 21.50 14.14
C ARG A 63 5.82 21.31 14.12
N LEU A 64 6.29 20.13 13.73
CA LEU A 64 7.72 19.80 13.69
C LEU A 64 8.41 20.28 12.41
N TYR A 65 7.75 20.21 11.28
CA TYR A 65 8.38 20.38 9.96
C TYR A 65 7.82 21.57 9.15
N GLY A 66 6.67 22.11 9.54
CA GLY A 66 5.94 23.15 8.81
C GLY A 66 4.88 22.55 7.86
N ASP A 67 3.91 23.36 7.48
CA ASP A 67 2.77 22.99 6.66
C ASP A 67 3.10 22.93 5.15
N ASP A 68 4.20 23.54 4.75
CA ASP A 68 4.71 23.54 3.37
C ASP A 68 5.38 22.22 2.96
N LYS A 69 5.62 21.34 3.93
CA LYS A 69 6.33 20.07 3.70
C LYS A 69 5.41 19.00 3.16
N SER A 70 5.95 18.18 2.28
CA SER A 70 5.25 17.03 1.71
C SER A 70 5.65 15.73 2.42
N MET A 71 4.77 14.75 2.28
CA MET A 71 4.92 13.42 2.85
C MET A 71 4.97 12.36 1.74
N ALA A 72 5.66 11.26 2.02
CA ALA A 72 5.54 10.00 1.31
C ALA A 72 4.64 9.08 2.13
N VAL A 73 3.57 8.59 1.53
CA VAL A 73 2.62 7.64 2.15
C VAL A 73 2.85 6.28 1.51
N ARG A 74 3.32 5.32 2.28
CA ARG A 74 3.80 4.02 1.80
C ARG A 74 3.08 2.89 2.51
N SER A 75 2.66 1.90 1.75
CA SER A 75 2.14 0.65 2.30
C SER A 75 3.26 -0.29 2.72
N SER A 76 2.99 -1.12 3.71
CA SER A 76 3.81 -2.26 4.11
C SER A 76 2.89 -3.40 4.52
N ALA A 77 2.92 -4.51 3.79
CA ALA A 77 2.04 -5.65 4.03
C ALA A 77 2.69 -6.69 4.94
N THR A 78 1.86 -7.42 5.66
CA THR A 78 2.32 -8.51 6.56
C THR A 78 2.97 -9.69 5.82
N ALA A 79 2.85 -9.74 4.50
CA ALA A 79 3.42 -10.78 3.63
C ALA A 79 4.55 -10.24 2.73
N GLU A 80 5.11 -9.04 3.02
CA GLU A 80 6.04 -8.35 2.13
C GLU A 80 7.41 -9.05 2.05
N ASP A 81 7.93 -9.53 3.18
CA ASP A 81 9.26 -10.14 3.29
C ASP A 81 9.16 -11.57 3.84
N LEU A 82 8.71 -12.51 3.03
CA LEU A 82 8.72 -13.92 3.38
C LEU A 82 9.96 -14.61 2.78
N PRO A 83 10.52 -15.64 3.43
CA PRO A 83 11.75 -16.30 2.98
C PRO A 83 11.72 -16.81 1.53
N ASN A 84 10.53 -17.12 1.01
CA ASN A 84 10.33 -17.71 -0.32
C ASN A 84 9.43 -16.86 -1.22
N ALA A 85 9.01 -15.67 -0.77
CA ALA A 85 8.10 -14.82 -1.54
C ALA A 85 8.29 -13.35 -1.16
N SER A 86 8.51 -12.49 -2.15
CA SER A 86 8.63 -11.04 -1.97
C SER A 86 7.40 -10.33 -2.54
N PHE A 87 6.77 -9.52 -1.71
CA PHE A 87 5.65 -8.65 -2.09
C PHE A 87 6.13 -7.27 -2.56
N ALA A 88 7.44 -7.09 -2.74
CA ALA A 88 8.03 -5.82 -3.13
C ALA A 88 7.42 -5.30 -4.44
N GLY A 89 7.09 -4.01 -4.48
CA GLY A 89 6.53 -3.36 -5.67
C GLY A 89 5.09 -3.75 -6.05
N GLN A 90 4.41 -4.56 -5.23
CA GLN A 90 3.02 -4.97 -5.50
C GLN A 90 1.99 -3.93 -5.03
N GLN A 91 2.41 -2.99 -4.22
CA GLN A 91 1.55 -2.01 -3.58
C GLN A 91 1.94 -0.57 -3.95
N GLU A 92 1.01 0.35 -3.70
CA GLU A 92 1.16 1.74 -4.09
C GLU A 92 1.92 2.58 -3.06
N THR A 93 2.71 3.52 -3.56
CA THR A 93 3.32 4.60 -2.77
C THR A 93 2.84 5.93 -3.32
N TYR A 94 2.40 6.82 -2.44
CA TYR A 94 1.94 8.15 -2.80
C TYR A 94 2.96 9.19 -2.32
N LEU A 95 3.58 9.87 -3.28
CA LEU A 95 4.59 10.87 -3.02
C LEU A 95 4.01 12.28 -3.08
N ASN A 96 4.72 13.24 -2.48
CA ASN A 96 4.37 14.66 -2.47
C ASN A 96 2.97 14.95 -1.90
N VAL A 97 2.51 14.15 -0.95
CA VAL A 97 1.22 14.33 -0.29
C VAL A 97 1.31 15.54 0.65
N ARG A 98 0.36 16.47 0.55
CA ARG A 98 0.26 17.68 1.39
C ARG A 98 -1.17 17.85 1.86
N GLY A 99 -1.33 18.30 3.09
CA GLY A 99 -2.63 18.55 3.71
C GLY A 99 -3.28 17.29 4.26
N GLU A 100 -4.08 17.47 5.32
CA GLU A 100 -4.75 16.39 6.04
C GLU A 100 -5.68 15.56 5.13
N ASP A 101 -6.51 16.23 4.33
CA ASP A 101 -7.45 15.53 3.45
C ASP A 101 -6.76 14.67 2.38
N ASN A 102 -5.63 15.15 1.86
CA ASN A 102 -4.83 14.37 0.91
C ASN A 102 -4.13 13.19 1.60
N LEU A 103 -3.67 13.37 2.83
CA LEU A 103 -3.12 12.29 3.64
C LEU A 103 -4.16 11.20 3.90
N LEU A 104 -5.35 11.57 4.35
CA LEU A 104 -6.46 10.63 4.57
C LEU A 104 -6.83 9.87 3.29
N ARG A 105 -6.90 10.58 2.15
CA ARG A 105 -7.14 9.94 0.85
C ARG A 105 -6.03 8.99 0.45
N ALA A 106 -4.77 9.34 0.67
CA ALA A 106 -3.63 8.48 0.38
C ALA A 106 -3.65 7.22 1.26
N CYS A 107 -3.94 7.35 2.56
CA CYS A 107 -4.10 6.21 3.46
C CYS A 107 -5.22 5.26 2.97
N HIS A 108 -6.35 5.80 2.57
CA HIS A 108 -7.47 5.03 2.06
C HIS A 108 -7.11 4.27 0.77
N ARG A 109 -6.43 4.95 -0.15
CA ARG A 109 -5.92 4.34 -1.38
C ARG A 109 -4.86 3.27 -1.11
N CYS A 110 -4.02 3.42 -0.07
CA CYS A 110 -3.12 2.35 0.37
C CYS A 110 -3.89 1.09 0.75
N TYR A 111 -5.00 1.19 1.49
CA TYR A 111 -5.82 0.01 1.80
C TYR A 111 -6.37 -0.65 0.54
N ALA A 112 -6.85 0.14 -0.41
CA ALA A 112 -7.36 -0.39 -1.68
C ALA A 112 -6.26 -1.06 -2.53
N SER A 113 -5.00 -0.63 -2.41
CA SER A 113 -3.89 -1.19 -3.20
C SER A 113 -3.58 -2.65 -2.92
N LEU A 114 -4.06 -3.20 -1.79
CA LEU A 114 -4.04 -4.65 -1.53
C LEU A 114 -4.80 -5.46 -2.59
N PHE A 115 -5.70 -4.84 -3.33
CA PHE A 115 -6.54 -5.48 -4.34
C PHE A 115 -6.24 -4.98 -5.75
N THR A 116 -5.00 -4.57 -6.02
CA THR A 116 -4.50 -4.44 -7.40
C THR A 116 -4.44 -5.80 -8.06
N ASP A 117 -4.57 -5.85 -9.38
CA ASP A 117 -4.55 -7.09 -10.15
C ASP A 117 -3.27 -7.88 -9.87
N ARG A 118 -2.12 -7.19 -9.81
CA ARG A 118 -0.83 -7.78 -9.44
C ARG A 118 -0.84 -8.39 -8.05
N ALA A 119 -1.37 -7.68 -7.05
CA ALA A 119 -1.40 -8.14 -5.67
C ALA A 119 -2.36 -9.34 -5.48
N ILE A 120 -3.49 -9.37 -6.18
CA ILE A 120 -4.41 -10.51 -6.17
C ILE A 120 -3.73 -11.71 -6.81
N LYS A 121 -3.20 -11.56 -8.04
CA LYS A 121 -2.52 -12.64 -8.74
C LYS A 121 -1.35 -13.20 -7.94
N TYR A 122 -0.49 -12.35 -7.42
CA TYR A 122 0.64 -12.77 -6.59
C TYR A 122 0.19 -13.64 -5.39
N ARG A 123 -0.89 -13.26 -4.71
CA ARG A 123 -1.42 -14.07 -3.60
C ARG A 123 -1.95 -15.42 -4.07
N CYS A 124 -2.62 -15.49 -5.22
CA CYS A 124 -3.04 -16.76 -5.81
C CYS A 124 -1.84 -17.65 -6.15
N ASP A 125 -0.84 -17.10 -6.86
CA ASP A 125 0.35 -17.84 -7.31
C ASP A 125 1.16 -18.42 -6.12
N ASN A 126 1.10 -17.76 -4.95
CA ASN A 126 1.81 -18.18 -3.74
C ASN A 126 0.92 -18.85 -2.68
N GLY A 127 -0.36 -19.10 -2.97
CA GLY A 127 -1.29 -19.76 -2.06
C GLY A 127 -1.65 -18.96 -0.81
N PHE A 128 -1.57 -17.64 -0.84
CA PHE A 128 -1.94 -16.76 0.27
C PHE A 128 -3.43 -16.48 0.29
N ASP A 129 -4.03 -16.60 1.46
CA ASP A 129 -5.40 -16.16 1.70
C ASP A 129 -5.48 -14.63 1.60
N HIS A 130 -6.32 -14.13 0.71
CA HIS A 130 -6.48 -12.71 0.44
C HIS A 130 -6.86 -11.89 1.68
N LEU A 131 -7.67 -12.45 2.57
CA LEU A 131 -8.21 -11.75 3.75
C LEU A 131 -7.30 -11.85 4.98
N LYS A 132 -6.33 -12.76 4.97
CA LYS A 132 -5.32 -12.87 6.05
C LYS A 132 -4.21 -11.84 5.92
N VAL A 133 -3.93 -11.38 4.72
CA VAL A 133 -2.95 -10.31 4.49
C VAL A 133 -3.49 -8.98 5.03
N ALA A 134 -2.71 -8.34 5.86
CA ALA A 134 -3.01 -7.03 6.42
C ALA A 134 -1.94 -6.02 5.96
N LEU A 135 -2.25 -4.74 6.12
CA LEU A 135 -1.41 -3.64 5.68
C LEU A 135 -1.22 -2.63 6.81
N SER A 136 -0.01 -2.18 7.00
CA SER A 136 0.30 -0.94 7.69
C SER A 136 0.61 0.17 6.70
N ILE A 137 0.54 1.42 7.17
CA ILE A 137 0.86 2.59 6.36
C ILE A 137 1.92 3.38 7.08
N GLY A 138 3.07 3.59 6.43
CA GLY A 138 4.10 4.49 6.87
C GLY A 138 3.91 5.87 6.24
N VAL A 139 3.87 6.90 7.05
CA VAL A 139 3.86 8.30 6.60
C VAL A 139 5.19 8.92 6.96
N GLN A 140 5.94 9.35 5.97
CA GLN A 140 7.31 9.82 6.13
C GLN A 140 7.46 11.22 5.57
N TYR A 141 8.32 12.03 6.18
CA TYR A 141 8.78 13.29 5.61
C TYR A 141 9.41 13.05 4.24
N MET A 142 9.00 13.84 3.25
CA MET A 142 9.53 13.71 1.88
C MET A 142 10.89 14.39 1.78
N VAL A 143 11.93 13.63 1.50
CA VAL A 143 13.27 14.17 1.29
C VAL A 143 13.32 15.04 0.04
N ARG A 144 13.95 16.20 0.14
CA ARG A 144 14.07 17.18 -0.95
C ARG A 144 15.21 16.82 -1.91
N ALA A 145 14.99 15.74 -2.67
CA ALA A 145 15.95 15.29 -3.70
C ALA A 145 16.15 16.29 -4.84
N ASP A 146 15.20 17.20 -5.03
CA ASP A 146 15.28 18.33 -5.95
C ASP A 146 16.29 19.41 -5.53
N LEU A 147 16.68 19.44 -4.25
CA LEU A 147 17.71 20.33 -3.71
C LEU A 147 19.05 19.62 -3.44
N GLY A 148 19.12 18.32 -3.72
CA GLY A 148 20.28 17.50 -3.46
C GLY A 148 20.42 16.40 -4.52
N SER A 149 20.74 15.19 -4.06
CA SER A 149 20.86 14.02 -4.92
C SER A 149 20.06 12.85 -4.34
N ALA A 150 19.47 12.05 -5.21
CA ALA A 150 18.87 10.77 -4.87
C ALA A 150 19.18 9.77 -5.97
N GLY A 151 19.34 8.50 -5.58
CA GLY A 151 19.65 7.44 -6.52
C GLY A 151 19.44 6.08 -5.88
N VAL A 152 19.75 5.05 -6.66
CA VAL A 152 19.75 3.65 -6.21
C VAL A 152 21.16 3.12 -6.38
N MET A 153 21.63 2.37 -5.39
CA MET A 153 22.93 1.71 -5.44
C MET A 153 22.72 0.21 -5.34
N PHE A 154 23.38 -0.52 -6.22
CA PHE A 154 23.40 -1.97 -6.20
C PHE A 154 24.82 -2.44 -5.89
N THR A 155 24.97 -3.38 -4.97
CA THR A 155 26.25 -3.96 -4.57
C THR A 155 26.69 -5.14 -5.45
N LEU A 156 25.94 -5.37 -6.54
CA LEU A 156 26.25 -6.35 -7.57
C LEU A 156 25.66 -5.89 -8.91
N ASP A 157 26.20 -6.41 -9.99
CA ASP A 157 25.60 -6.27 -11.32
C ASP A 157 24.34 -7.13 -11.41
N LEU A 158 23.19 -6.51 -11.68
CA LEU A 158 21.90 -7.18 -11.73
C LEU A 158 21.74 -8.15 -12.91
N ASP A 159 22.47 -7.94 -13.99
CA ASP A 159 22.38 -8.76 -15.20
C ASP A 159 23.26 -10.02 -15.11
N SER A 160 24.49 -9.87 -14.62
CA SER A 160 25.46 -10.96 -14.56
C SER A 160 25.60 -11.60 -13.18
N GLY A 161 25.12 -10.94 -12.12
CA GLY A 161 25.34 -11.36 -10.74
C GLY A 161 26.78 -11.12 -10.24
N PHE A 162 27.57 -10.33 -10.96
CA PHE A 162 28.94 -10.02 -10.55
C PHE A 162 28.98 -9.13 -9.32
N ASP A 163 29.58 -9.60 -8.23
CA ASP A 163 29.54 -9.00 -6.90
C ASP A 163 30.81 -8.17 -6.53
N GLN A 164 31.73 -7.99 -7.47
CA GLN A 164 32.93 -7.17 -7.24
C GLN A 164 32.79 -5.74 -7.80
N ALA A 165 31.56 -5.34 -8.15
CA ALA A 165 31.24 -4.01 -8.64
C ALA A 165 30.06 -3.42 -7.87
N THR A 166 30.07 -2.10 -7.73
CA THR A 166 28.94 -1.32 -7.20
C THR A 166 28.44 -0.42 -8.32
N LEU A 167 27.16 -0.53 -8.64
CA LEU A 167 26.46 0.31 -9.61
C LEU A 167 25.68 1.41 -8.86
N VAL A 168 25.79 2.68 -9.31
CA VAL A 168 25.13 3.85 -8.71
C VAL A 168 24.34 4.58 -9.78
#